data_ed76547d4d3f3a19b6216edb538814c5
#
_entry.id   ed76547d4d3f3a19b6216edb538814c5
#
_cell.length_a   1.000
_cell.length_b   1.000
_cell.length_c   1.000
_cell.angle_alpha   90.00
_cell.angle_beta   90.00
_cell.angle_gamma   90.00
#
_symmetry.space_group_name_H-M   'P 1'
#
loop_
_entity.id
_entity.type
_entity.pdbx_description
1 polymer ?
#
loop_
_entity_poly.entity_id
_entity_poly.type
_entity_poly.pdbx_seq_one_letter_code
_entity_poly.pdbx_strand_id
1 'polypeptide(L)'
;MSTIEKKSDLHEQMVSWRHHLHKHPELSFKEEITSNYIASVLESHDIEMHRGMAVTGIIATIHGQKEGGVIGLRADMDALPLHEQNEFSHKSVHDGKMHACGHDGHSTMLLGAAVYLKENNDFSGTVHFIFQPAEEGGGGGRVMVEEGIFDKFPCQAVYGMHNFPGIAEGQFAVHDTAVMAANETLKISIMGKGGHAAMPEQCIDPVVIGAQIINALQSVVARNVAALNSAVVSITMVDAGYASNVIPNEMNLTGSLRYFTKEVGDDVKENIKNIVNGISSSMGATATFESIANYPATINIPKHAELCANAAAMVVGNKNVLRSEPPTMGSEDFAFLLNASEGAYIWIGNGLVPEDSPRGGCMLHNTQYDFNDEILTIGTSYWVQLVQNILK
;
A
#
# COMPACT_ATOMS: atom_id res chain seq x y z
N MET A 1 -1.33 23.08 -17.19
CA MET A 1 -1.23 22.32 -18.46
C MET A 1 -0.26 21.19 -18.21
N SER A 2 -0.54 19.99 -18.70
CA SER A 2 0.39 18.85 -18.53
C SER A 2 1.76 19.22 -19.08
N THR A 3 2.82 18.93 -18.34
CA THR A 3 4.19 19.18 -18.77
C THR A 3 4.60 18.23 -19.90
N ILE A 4 4.00 17.01 -19.90
CA ILE A 4 4.22 15.99 -20.92
C ILE A 4 2.94 15.86 -21.76
N GLU A 5 3.09 16.03 -23.04
CA GLU A 5 1.97 15.97 -23.98
C GLU A 5 1.59 14.52 -24.30
N LYS A 6 0.26 14.25 -24.39
CA LYS A 6 -0.24 12.97 -24.93
C LYS A 6 0.25 12.80 -26.36
N LYS A 7 0.64 11.58 -26.73
CA LYS A 7 1.21 11.21 -28.05
C LYS A 7 2.59 11.82 -28.33
N SER A 8 3.31 12.31 -27.34
CA SER A 8 4.74 12.58 -27.46
C SER A 8 5.55 11.27 -27.50
N ASP A 9 6.79 11.34 -28.00
CA ASP A 9 7.68 10.17 -28.03
C ASP A 9 7.85 9.54 -26.63
N LEU A 10 7.94 10.36 -25.58
CA LEU A 10 8.02 9.88 -24.20
C LEU A 10 6.73 9.17 -23.77
N HIS A 11 5.55 9.68 -24.17
CA HIS A 11 4.29 9.00 -23.86
C HIS A 11 4.23 7.61 -24.51
N GLU A 12 4.59 7.50 -25.79
CA GLU A 12 4.60 6.20 -26.48
C GLU A 12 5.59 5.22 -25.84
N GLN A 13 6.75 5.71 -25.40
CA GLN A 13 7.72 4.92 -24.66
C GLN A 13 7.13 4.45 -23.31
N MET A 14 6.51 5.34 -22.54
CA MET A 14 5.87 4.99 -21.25
C MET A 14 4.79 3.91 -21.43
N VAL A 15 3.92 4.01 -22.42
CA VAL A 15 2.94 2.95 -22.73
C VAL A 15 3.64 1.62 -23.01
N SER A 16 4.73 1.64 -23.79
CA SER A 16 5.53 0.45 -24.06
C SER A 16 6.17 -0.14 -22.79
N TRP A 17 6.72 0.72 -21.91
CA TRP A 17 7.31 0.28 -20.64
C TRP A 17 6.27 -0.35 -19.73
N ARG A 18 5.10 0.30 -19.55
CA ARG A 18 4.00 -0.22 -18.73
C ARG A 18 3.51 -1.56 -19.24
N HIS A 19 3.29 -1.70 -20.56
CA HIS A 19 2.87 -2.95 -21.18
C HIS A 19 3.92 -4.08 -21.01
N HIS A 20 5.22 -3.73 -21.02
CA HIS A 20 6.28 -4.70 -20.76
C HIS A 20 6.24 -5.16 -19.30
N LEU A 21 6.14 -4.24 -18.33
CA LEU A 21 6.06 -4.55 -16.91
C LEU A 21 4.82 -5.39 -16.60
N HIS A 22 3.65 -4.99 -17.11
CA HIS A 22 2.39 -5.73 -16.94
C HIS A 22 2.47 -7.16 -17.45
N LYS A 23 3.16 -7.35 -18.57
CA LYS A 23 3.33 -8.65 -19.21
C LYS A 23 4.24 -9.58 -18.41
N HIS A 24 5.14 -9.04 -17.60
CA HIS A 24 6.15 -9.79 -16.86
C HIS A 24 6.07 -9.54 -15.33
N PRO A 25 4.89 -9.77 -14.69
CA PRO A 25 4.70 -9.52 -13.28
C PRO A 25 5.50 -10.48 -12.41
N GLU A 26 6.09 -9.96 -11.34
CA GLU A 26 6.86 -10.72 -10.37
C GLU A 26 6.40 -10.42 -8.94
N LEU A 27 6.43 -11.43 -8.07
CA LEU A 27 5.97 -11.32 -6.70
C LEU A 27 7.04 -10.67 -5.81
N SER A 28 6.60 -10.19 -4.66
CA SER A 28 7.41 -9.54 -3.62
C SER A 28 8.78 -10.20 -3.39
N PHE A 29 9.85 -9.41 -3.46
CA PHE A 29 11.26 -9.80 -3.35
C PHE A 29 11.77 -10.74 -4.48
N LYS A 30 11.04 -10.86 -5.58
CA LYS A 30 11.42 -11.68 -6.76
C LYS A 30 11.32 -10.88 -8.06
N GLU A 31 11.33 -9.55 -7.98
CA GLU A 31 11.14 -8.61 -9.08
C GLU A 31 12.45 -8.44 -9.89
N GLU A 32 13.09 -9.55 -10.27
CA GLU A 32 14.39 -9.54 -10.97
C GLU A 32 14.27 -9.01 -12.42
N ILE A 33 13.25 -9.49 -13.17
CA ILE A 33 13.00 -9.03 -14.54
C ILE A 33 12.57 -7.58 -14.53
N THR A 34 11.66 -7.21 -13.62
CA THR A 34 11.16 -5.86 -13.40
C THR A 34 12.30 -4.90 -13.09
N SER A 35 13.13 -5.24 -12.08
CA SER A 35 14.30 -4.44 -11.70
C SER A 35 15.31 -4.30 -12.84
N ASN A 36 15.60 -5.39 -13.56
CA ASN A 36 16.51 -5.34 -14.70
C ASN A 36 15.96 -4.46 -15.84
N TYR A 37 14.66 -4.52 -16.09
CA TYR A 37 14.03 -3.71 -17.13
C TYR A 37 14.07 -2.21 -16.77
N ILE A 38 13.68 -1.84 -15.55
CA ILE A 38 13.77 -0.46 -15.06
C ILE A 38 15.22 0.04 -15.15
N ALA A 39 16.19 -0.78 -14.69
CA ALA A 39 17.60 -0.45 -14.76
C ALA A 39 18.06 -0.22 -16.21
N SER A 40 17.64 -1.05 -17.16
CA SER A 40 18.01 -0.89 -18.57
C SER A 40 17.52 0.41 -19.20
N VAL A 41 16.30 0.85 -18.81
CA VAL A 41 15.78 2.14 -19.26
C VAL A 41 16.56 3.29 -18.64
N LEU A 42 16.85 3.25 -17.33
CA LEU A 42 17.67 4.26 -16.66
C LEU A 42 19.08 4.37 -17.28
N GLU A 43 19.72 3.22 -17.54
CA GLU A 43 21.04 3.16 -18.21
C GLU A 43 21.01 3.76 -19.61
N SER A 44 19.96 3.50 -20.41
CA SER A 44 19.84 4.02 -21.76
C SER A 44 19.72 5.56 -21.81
N HIS A 45 19.38 6.18 -20.68
CA HIS A 45 19.29 7.64 -20.50
C HIS A 45 20.43 8.21 -19.63
N ASP A 46 21.51 7.46 -19.40
CA ASP A 46 22.65 7.88 -18.58
C ASP A 46 22.25 8.37 -17.17
N ILE A 47 21.26 7.75 -16.54
CA ILE A 47 20.81 8.07 -15.18
C ILE A 47 21.57 7.21 -14.18
N GLU A 48 22.24 7.89 -13.22
CA GLU A 48 22.93 7.20 -12.12
C GLU A 48 21.96 6.42 -11.24
N MET A 49 22.32 5.19 -10.87
CA MET A 49 21.49 4.37 -9.98
C MET A 49 22.30 3.47 -9.08
N HIS A 50 21.70 3.16 -7.92
CA HIS A 50 22.11 2.11 -6.99
C HIS A 50 21.06 0.99 -7.03
N ARG A 51 21.51 -0.27 -7.04
CA ARG A 51 20.64 -1.46 -7.10
C ARG A 51 20.83 -2.34 -5.87
N GLY A 52 19.79 -3.11 -5.56
CA GLY A 52 19.85 -4.14 -4.53
C GLY A 52 19.36 -3.68 -3.14
N MET A 53 18.76 -2.49 -3.00
CA MET A 53 18.02 -2.13 -1.79
C MET A 53 16.79 -3.01 -1.66
N ALA A 54 16.57 -3.59 -0.48
CA ALA A 54 15.50 -4.57 -0.26
C ALA A 54 15.47 -5.66 -1.36
N VAL A 55 16.62 -6.23 -1.70
CA VAL A 55 16.87 -7.29 -2.69
C VAL A 55 16.83 -6.79 -4.15
N THR A 56 15.73 -6.26 -4.64
CA THR A 56 15.52 -5.92 -6.06
C THR A 56 15.32 -4.44 -6.32
N GLY A 57 15.22 -3.61 -5.27
CA GLY A 57 14.94 -2.19 -5.38
C GLY A 57 16.07 -1.39 -6.03
N ILE A 58 15.67 -0.26 -6.61
CA ILE A 58 16.58 0.67 -7.32
C ILE A 58 16.38 2.08 -6.76
N ILE A 59 17.49 2.79 -6.55
CA ILE A 59 17.49 4.22 -6.25
C ILE A 59 18.22 4.92 -7.40
N ALA A 60 17.49 5.63 -8.26
CA ALA A 60 18.08 6.47 -9.28
C ALA A 60 18.25 7.90 -8.76
N THR A 61 19.30 8.60 -9.20
CA THR A 61 19.63 9.94 -8.69
C THR A 61 19.83 10.92 -9.84
N ILE A 62 19.16 12.07 -9.73
CA ILE A 62 19.34 13.18 -10.68
C ILE A 62 19.67 14.44 -9.88
N HIS A 63 20.74 15.11 -10.31
CA HIS A 63 21.17 16.39 -9.77
C HIS A 63 20.69 17.54 -10.67
N GLY A 64 20.10 18.53 -10.03
CA GLY A 64 19.79 19.80 -10.69
C GLY A 64 21.05 20.64 -10.97
N GLN A 65 20.84 21.77 -11.62
CA GLN A 65 21.94 22.65 -12.05
C GLN A 65 22.58 23.45 -10.91
N LYS A 66 21.94 23.51 -9.74
CA LYS A 66 22.37 24.27 -8.56
C LYS A 66 22.29 23.42 -7.32
N GLU A 67 23.05 23.78 -6.30
CA GLU A 67 22.88 23.22 -4.96
C GLU A 67 21.49 23.55 -4.41
N GLY A 68 20.91 22.63 -3.63
CA GLY A 68 19.57 22.82 -3.07
C GLY A 68 19.17 21.66 -2.15
N GLY A 69 17.88 21.54 -1.93
CA GLY A 69 17.28 20.46 -1.13
C GLY A 69 17.39 19.09 -1.80
N VAL A 70 17.06 18.05 -1.05
CA VAL A 70 17.01 16.67 -1.54
C VAL A 70 15.65 16.07 -1.24
N ILE A 71 14.99 15.50 -2.23
CA ILE A 71 13.71 14.82 -2.07
C ILE A 71 13.74 13.41 -2.67
N GLY A 72 12.90 12.51 -2.12
CA GLY A 72 12.67 11.19 -2.67
C GLY A 72 11.27 11.10 -3.29
N LEU A 73 11.19 10.48 -4.46
CA LEU A 73 9.94 10.10 -5.12
C LEU A 73 9.87 8.58 -5.18
N ARG A 74 8.76 7.96 -4.77
CA ARG A 74 8.65 6.49 -4.67
C ARG A 74 7.55 5.95 -5.57
N ALA A 75 7.85 4.85 -6.22
CA ALA A 75 6.88 3.91 -6.79
C ALA A 75 7.19 2.49 -6.32
N ASP A 76 6.15 1.71 -6.10
CA ASP A 76 6.20 0.27 -5.93
C ASP A 76 6.37 -0.46 -7.27
N MET A 77 6.79 -1.75 -7.25
CA MET A 77 7.05 -2.47 -8.48
C MET A 77 6.69 -3.96 -8.46
N ASP A 78 6.17 -4.50 -7.37
CA ASP A 78 5.77 -5.90 -7.26
C ASP A 78 4.35 -6.16 -7.76
N ALA A 79 4.01 -7.43 -7.94
CA ALA A 79 2.73 -7.92 -8.44
C ALA A 79 2.09 -8.92 -7.48
N LEU A 80 0.83 -9.28 -7.77
CA LEU A 80 0.00 -10.16 -6.96
C LEU A 80 -0.06 -11.59 -7.50
N PRO A 81 -0.26 -12.60 -6.62
CA PRO A 81 -0.45 -14.00 -7.00
C PRO A 81 -1.89 -14.24 -7.50
N LEU A 82 -2.25 -13.66 -8.64
CA LEU A 82 -3.58 -13.72 -9.26
C LEU A 82 -3.50 -14.28 -10.69
N HIS A 83 -4.53 -15.05 -11.08
CA HIS A 83 -4.71 -15.47 -12.48
C HIS A 83 -5.43 -14.37 -13.25
N GLU A 84 -4.72 -13.71 -14.15
CA GLU A 84 -5.30 -12.67 -14.99
C GLU A 84 -6.31 -13.22 -15.99
N GLN A 85 -7.50 -12.58 -16.02
CA GLN A 85 -8.60 -12.98 -16.92
C GLN A 85 -8.78 -12.05 -18.12
N ASN A 86 -7.94 -11.05 -18.28
CA ASN A 86 -7.96 -10.16 -19.44
C ASN A 86 -7.49 -10.86 -20.73
N GLU A 87 -7.84 -10.24 -21.89
CA GLU A 87 -7.49 -10.79 -23.22
C GLU A 87 -6.75 -9.76 -24.11
N PHE A 88 -6.26 -8.65 -23.54
CA PHE A 88 -5.50 -7.66 -24.28
C PHE A 88 -4.05 -8.15 -24.55
N SER A 89 -3.34 -7.48 -25.46
CA SER A 89 -2.02 -7.89 -25.96
C SER A 89 -0.90 -7.86 -24.91
N HIS A 90 -1.06 -7.05 -23.88
CA HIS A 90 -0.10 -6.91 -22.76
C HIS A 90 -0.44 -7.76 -21.53
N LYS A 91 -1.40 -8.66 -21.62
CA LYS A 91 -1.71 -9.64 -20.59
C LYS A 91 -0.45 -10.35 -20.07
N SER A 92 -0.43 -10.66 -18.78
CA SER A 92 0.63 -11.46 -18.16
C SER A 92 0.94 -12.77 -18.92
N VAL A 93 2.22 -13.01 -19.15
CA VAL A 93 2.71 -14.30 -19.69
C VAL A 93 3.10 -15.29 -18.59
N HIS A 94 2.99 -14.89 -17.32
CA HIS A 94 3.29 -15.69 -16.14
C HIS A 94 2.00 -16.10 -15.44
N ASP A 95 1.54 -17.32 -15.68
CA ASP A 95 0.33 -17.82 -15.06
C ASP A 95 0.37 -17.71 -13.53
N GLY A 96 -0.73 -17.27 -12.94
CA GLY A 96 -0.85 -17.04 -11.50
C GLY A 96 -0.15 -15.79 -10.97
N LYS A 97 0.28 -14.86 -11.84
CA LYS A 97 0.83 -13.57 -11.44
C LYS A 97 0.24 -12.45 -12.29
N MET A 98 -0.10 -11.32 -11.68
CA MET A 98 -0.74 -10.18 -12.35
C MET A 98 -0.43 -8.88 -11.64
N HIS A 99 -0.15 -7.80 -12.39
CA HIS A 99 -0.20 -6.44 -11.88
C HIS A 99 -1.65 -5.99 -11.70
N ALA A 100 -2.29 -6.37 -10.58
CA ALA A 100 -3.67 -6.04 -10.27
C ALA A 100 -3.81 -4.87 -9.28
N CYS A 101 -2.71 -4.20 -8.92
CA CYS A 101 -2.70 -3.00 -8.09
C CYS A 101 -2.22 -1.73 -8.84
N GLY A 102 -1.62 -1.90 -10.03
CA GLY A 102 -1.17 -0.77 -10.87
C GLY A 102 0.27 -0.35 -10.68
N HIS A 103 1.09 -1.17 -10.00
CA HIS A 103 2.50 -0.88 -9.75
C HIS A 103 3.34 -0.79 -11.03
N ASP A 104 2.94 -1.46 -12.09
CA ASP A 104 3.46 -1.29 -13.46
C ASP A 104 3.29 0.15 -13.96
N GLY A 105 2.13 0.75 -13.71
CA GLY A 105 1.84 2.16 -14.02
C GLY A 105 2.58 3.13 -13.10
N HIS A 106 2.65 2.84 -11.78
CA HIS A 106 3.38 3.68 -10.83
C HIS A 106 4.87 3.77 -11.18
N SER A 107 5.52 2.61 -11.37
CA SER A 107 6.90 2.53 -11.80
C SER A 107 7.13 3.23 -13.14
N THR A 108 6.21 3.10 -14.08
CA THR A 108 6.29 3.78 -15.39
C THR A 108 6.17 5.30 -15.27
N MET A 109 5.24 5.81 -14.46
CA MET A 109 5.12 7.27 -14.25
C MET A 109 6.38 7.85 -13.59
N LEU A 110 6.95 7.12 -12.62
CA LEU A 110 8.19 7.54 -11.97
C LEU A 110 9.39 7.49 -12.92
N LEU A 111 9.49 6.44 -13.74
CA LEU A 111 10.52 6.29 -14.76
C LEU A 111 10.44 7.39 -15.81
N GLY A 112 9.23 7.72 -16.28
CA GLY A 112 8.99 8.83 -17.20
C GLY A 112 9.42 10.18 -16.61
N ALA A 113 9.18 10.39 -15.31
CA ALA A 113 9.64 11.60 -14.62
C ALA A 113 11.18 11.67 -14.51
N ALA A 114 11.83 10.54 -14.24
CA ALA A 114 13.28 10.47 -14.20
C ALA A 114 13.89 10.80 -15.57
N VAL A 115 13.38 10.20 -16.64
CA VAL A 115 13.86 10.48 -18.01
C VAL A 115 13.64 11.95 -18.38
N TYR A 116 12.45 12.51 -18.13
CA TYR A 116 12.17 13.91 -18.42
C TYR A 116 13.08 14.87 -17.64
N LEU A 117 13.27 14.63 -16.33
CA LEU A 117 14.08 15.48 -15.47
C LEU A 117 15.58 15.34 -15.72
N LYS A 118 16.04 14.23 -16.28
CA LYS A 118 17.42 14.08 -16.76
C LYS A 118 17.72 15.04 -17.91
N GLU A 119 16.78 15.18 -18.84
CA GLU A 119 16.92 16.09 -19.99
C GLU A 119 16.62 17.55 -19.63
N ASN A 120 15.79 17.77 -18.59
CA ASN A 120 15.31 19.09 -18.16
C ASN A 120 15.64 19.33 -16.68
N ASN A 121 16.93 19.33 -16.33
CA ASN A 121 17.39 19.41 -14.94
C ASN A 121 17.58 20.86 -14.43
N ASP A 122 16.73 21.78 -14.86
CA ASP A 122 16.75 23.21 -14.48
C ASP A 122 16.12 23.49 -13.09
N PHE A 123 16.36 22.59 -12.16
CA PHE A 123 15.97 22.72 -10.75
C PHE A 123 17.22 22.81 -9.84
N SER A 124 17.02 23.09 -8.54
CA SER A 124 18.09 23.18 -7.54
C SER A 124 18.06 21.95 -6.62
N GLY A 125 19.21 21.31 -6.37
CA GLY A 125 19.31 20.18 -5.45
C GLY A 125 19.27 18.81 -6.13
N THR A 126 18.72 17.81 -5.45
CA THR A 126 18.78 16.41 -5.88
C THR A 126 17.44 15.72 -5.73
N VAL A 127 17.11 14.85 -6.67
CA VAL A 127 15.95 13.96 -6.60
C VAL A 127 16.42 12.51 -6.59
N HIS A 128 15.97 11.73 -5.61
CA HIS A 128 16.09 10.28 -5.58
C HIS A 128 14.78 9.65 -6.05
N PHE A 129 14.84 8.81 -7.07
CA PHE A 129 13.72 8.02 -7.59
C PHE A 129 13.83 6.63 -7.01
N ILE A 130 12.90 6.28 -6.13
CA ILE A 130 12.89 5.05 -5.33
C ILE A 130 11.93 4.06 -5.98
N PHE A 131 12.45 3.06 -6.68
CA PHE A 131 11.67 1.93 -7.17
C PHE A 131 11.71 0.85 -6.11
N GLN A 132 10.61 0.72 -5.36
CA GLN A 132 10.52 -0.09 -4.16
C GLN A 132 9.88 -1.45 -4.47
N PRO A 133 10.50 -2.59 -4.07
CA PRO A 133 9.90 -3.91 -4.18
C PRO A 133 8.95 -4.21 -3.02
N ALA A 134 8.19 -5.30 -3.16
CA ALA A 134 7.52 -6.03 -2.08
C ALA A 134 6.54 -5.20 -1.22
N GLU A 135 5.73 -4.35 -1.85
CA GLU A 135 4.65 -3.64 -1.17
C GLU A 135 3.54 -4.60 -0.71
N GLU A 136 3.15 -5.55 -1.56
CA GLU A 136 2.00 -6.47 -1.42
C GLU A 136 2.21 -7.58 -0.36
N GLY A 137 2.65 -7.21 0.83
CA GLY A 137 2.80 -8.10 1.98
C GLY A 137 4.24 -8.44 2.37
N GLY A 138 5.24 -8.00 1.61
CA GLY A 138 6.66 -8.19 1.93
C GLY A 138 7.23 -7.12 2.87
N GLY A 139 6.67 -5.91 2.84
CA GLY A 139 7.17 -4.77 3.60
C GLY A 139 8.51 -4.26 3.07
N GLY A 140 8.66 -4.16 1.75
CA GLY A 140 9.89 -3.69 1.11
C GLY A 140 10.31 -2.30 1.55
N GLY A 141 9.33 -1.40 1.81
CA GLY A 141 9.57 -0.09 2.40
C GLY A 141 10.21 -0.19 3.78
N ARG A 142 9.75 -1.12 4.63
CA ARG A 142 10.37 -1.41 5.93
C ARG A 142 11.82 -1.89 5.75
N VAL A 143 12.03 -2.86 4.85
CA VAL A 143 13.38 -3.41 4.60
C VAL A 143 14.32 -2.32 4.10
N MET A 144 13.89 -1.45 3.19
CA MET A 144 14.71 -0.31 2.74
C MET A 144 15.10 0.62 3.89
N VAL A 145 14.17 0.90 4.83
CA VAL A 145 14.46 1.72 6.02
C VAL A 145 15.46 1.02 6.93
N GLU A 146 15.26 -0.28 7.19
CA GLU A 146 16.17 -1.11 8.02
C GLU A 146 17.59 -1.22 7.40
N GLU A 147 17.71 -1.20 6.08
CA GLU A 147 18.98 -1.15 5.34
C GLU A 147 19.61 0.24 5.30
N GLY A 148 18.97 1.26 5.88
CA GLY A 148 19.47 2.63 5.98
C GLY A 148 19.36 3.43 4.68
N ILE A 149 18.21 3.38 4.01
CA ILE A 149 17.99 4.13 2.76
C ILE A 149 18.29 5.62 2.93
N PHE A 150 17.85 6.24 4.04
CA PHE A 150 18.06 7.67 4.27
C PHE A 150 19.44 8.03 4.82
N ASP A 151 20.23 7.05 5.26
CA ASP A 151 21.65 7.23 5.56
C ASP A 151 22.48 7.23 4.27
N LYS A 152 22.11 6.40 3.31
CA LYS A 152 22.79 6.27 2.00
C LYS A 152 22.31 7.33 0.99
N PHE A 153 21.02 7.63 1.01
CA PHE A 153 20.33 8.56 0.11
C PHE A 153 19.50 9.55 0.94
N PRO A 154 20.14 10.50 1.63
CA PRO A 154 19.45 11.41 2.55
C PRO A 154 18.42 12.25 1.80
N CYS A 155 17.19 12.28 2.30
CA CYS A 155 16.09 13.10 1.79
C CYS A 155 15.48 13.93 2.92
N GLN A 156 15.12 15.17 2.61
CA GLN A 156 14.35 16.03 3.52
C GLN A 156 12.88 15.64 3.56
N ALA A 157 12.38 15.07 2.47
CA ALA A 157 11.02 14.56 2.37
C ALA A 157 10.92 13.48 1.27
N VAL A 158 9.95 12.58 1.43
CA VAL A 158 9.59 11.54 0.45
C VAL A 158 8.15 11.67 0.02
N TYR A 159 7.87 11.33 -1.23
CA TYR A 159 6.54 11.43 -1.81
C TYR A 159 6.19 10.14 -2.54
N GLY A 160 4.95 9.66 -2.32
CA GLY A 160 4.38 8.50 -3.00
C GLY A 160 3.06 8.85 -3.68
N MET A 161 2.69 8.08 -4.70
CA MET A 161 1.43 8.23 -5.41
C MET A 161 0.92 6.86 -5.84
N HIS A 162 -0.38 6.64 -5.66
CA HIS A 162 -1.06 5.41 -6.06
C HIS A 162 -2.25 5.72 -6.98
N ASN A 163 -2.48 4.90 -7.98
CA ASN A 163 -3.69 4.98 -8.79
C ASN A 163 -4.90 4.51 -7.97
N PHE A 164 -6.05 5.12 -8.14
CA PHE A 164 -7.25 4.77 -7.40
C PHE A 164 -8.48 4.68 -8.32
N PRO A 165 -8.95 3.45 -8.63
CA PRO A 165 -10.24 3.26 -9.33
C PRO A 165 -11.40 3.84 -8.52
N GLY A 166 -12.35 4.48 -9.21
CA GLY A 166 -13.46 5.19 -8.58
C GLY A 166 -13.26 6.71 -8.48
N ILE A 167 -12.00 7.19 -8.55
CA ILE A 167 -11.67 8.59 -8.80
C ILE A 167 -11.55 8.80 -10.31
N ALA A 168 -12.17 9.84 -10.84
CA ALA A 168 -12.18 10.08 -12.29
C ALA A 168 -10.77 10.34 -12.85
N GLU A 169 -10.53 9.93 -14.08
CA GLU A 169 -9.31 10.25 -14.81
C GLU A 169 -9.04 11.77 -14.78
N GLY A 170 -7.81 12.15 -14.55
CA GLY A 170 -7.41 13.55 -14.45
C GLY A 170 -7.77 14.24 -13.13
N GLN A 171 -8.18 13.49 -12.11
CA GLN A 171 -8.34 13.99 -10.75
C GLN A 171 -7.27 13.42 -9.83
N PHE A 172 -6.92 14.19 -8.79
CA PHE A 172 -6.09 13.73 -7.68
C PHE A 172 -6.86 13.84 -6.37
N ALA A 173 -6.67 12.89 -5.46
CA ALA A 173 -7.13 13.01 -4.09
C ALA A 173 -5.93 13.22 -3.16
N VAL A 174 -5.98 14.30 -2.37
CA VAL A 174 -4.90 14.70 -1.47
C VAL A 174 -5.46 14.90 -0.07
N HIS A 175 -5.10 14.00 0.83
CA HIS A 175 -5.49 14.03 2.24
C HIS A 175 -4.50 14.88 3.03
N ASP A 176 -4.99 15.68 3.97
CA ASP A 176 -4.12 16.50 4.83
C ASP A 176 -3.39 15.68 5.88
N THR A 177 -3.98 14.56 6.31
CA THR A 177 -3.47 13.68 7.36
C THR A 177 -3.59 12.21 6.96
N ALA A 178 -4.51 11.45 7.57
CA ALA A 178 -4.67 10.02 7.31
C ALA A 178 -5.08 9.72 5.86
N VAL A 179 -4.38 8.81 5.22
CA VAL A 179 -4.64 8.30 3.87
C VAL A 179 -5.04 6.85 3.90
N MET A 180 -4.23 5.99 4.54
CA MET A 180 -4.46 4.55 4.65
C MET A 180 -4.22 4.06 6.07
N ALA A 181 -4.95 3.00 6.47
CA ALA A 181 -4.93 2.51 7.84
C ALA A 181 -3.69 1.68 8.16
N ALA A 182 -3.34 1.65 9.45
CA ALA A 182 -2.46 0.62 9.99
C ALA A 182 -3.11 -0.76 9.85
N ASN A 183 -2.28 -1.80 9.75
CA ASN A 183 -2.69 -3.19 9.67
C ASN A 183 -1.96 -4.02 10.71
N GLU A 184 -2.72 -4.69 11.57
CA GLU A 184 -2.19 -5.68 12.51
C GLU A 184 -2.92 -7.01 12.37
N THR A 185 -2.20 -8.12 12.53
CA THR A 185 -2.76 -9.46 12.59
C THR A 185 -3.05 -9.81 14.05
N LEU A 186 -4.30 -10.14 14.35
CA LEU A 186 -4.72 -10.59 15.67
C LEU A 186 -4.62 -12.12 15.77
N LYS A 187 -4.06 -12.63 16.86
CA LYS A 187 -4.03 -14.06 17.20
C LYS A 187 -4.54 -14.27 18.60
N ILE A 188 -5.52 -15.17 18.76
CA ILE A 188 -6.09 -15.56 20.04
C ILE A 188 -6.05 -17.08 20.12
N SER A 189 -5.40 -17.61 21.17
CA SER A 189 -5.40 -19.04 21.47
C SER A 189 -6.14 -19.29 22.77
N ILE A 190 -7.12 -20.17 22.75
CA ILE A 190 -7.98 -20.52 23.88
C ILE A 190 -7.69 -21.96 24.29
N MET A 191 -7.21 -22.15 25.52
CA MET A 191 -6.87 -23.46 26.08
C MET A 191 -7.96 -23.89 27.07
N GLY A 192 -8.74 -24.90 26.67
CA GLY A 192 -9.75 -25.52 27.49
C GLY A 192 -9.31 -26.90 28.05
N LYS A 193 -10.26 -27.79 28.16
CA LYS A 193 -10.05 -29.19 28.53
C LYS A 193 -10.97 -30.05 27.68
N GLY A 194 -10.40 -30.75 26.72
CA GLY A 194 -11.15 -31.63 25.83
C GLY A 194 -11.65 -32.91 26.49
N GLY A 195 -12.53 -33.61 25.78
CA GLY A 195 -13.07 -34.87 26.23
C GLY A 195 -14.17 -35.40 25.34
N HIS A 196 -14.96 -36.36 25.88
CA HIS A 196 -16.05 -36.96 25.14
C HIS A 196 -17.23 -36.00 25.01
N ALA A 197 -17.70 -35.75 23.79
CA ALA A 197 -18.79 -34.78 23.55
C ALA A 197 -20.11 -35.10 24.25
N ALA A 198 -20.35 -36.37 24.69
CA ALA A 198 -21.49 -36.75 25.47
C ALA A 198 -21.32 -36.51 27.00
N MET A 199 -20.18 -36.05 27.46
CA MET A 199 -19.82 -35.76 28.86
C MET A 199 -19.26 -34.35 29.01
N PRO A 200 -19.99 -33.32 28.57
CA PRO A 200 -19.46 -31.93 28.54
C PRO A 200 -19.17 -31.38 29.95
N GLU A 201 -19.83 -31.90 30.99
CA GLU A 201 -19.61 -31.52 32.39
C GLU A 201 -18.20 -31.86 32.91
N GLN A 202 -17.44 -32.71 32.18
CA GLN A 202 -16.05 -33.09 32.50
C GLN A 202 -15.03 -32.27 31.71
N CYS A 203 -15.49 -31.38 30.82
CA CYS A 203 -14.72 -30.63 29.89
C CYS A 203 -14.75 -29.11 30.21
N ILE A 204 -13.84 -28.39 29.58
CA ILE A 204 -13.90 -26.93 29.42
C ILE A 204 -13.85 -26.72 27.92
N ASP A 205 -14.97 -26.38 27.30
CA ASP A 205 -15.13 -26.36 25.86
C ASP A 205 -14.61 -25.06 25.24
N PRO A 206 -13.45 -25.07 24.56
CA PRO A 206 -12.90 -23.86 23.97
C PRO A 206 -13.70 -23.34 22.77
N VAL A 207 -14.51 -24.19 22.11
CA VAL A 207 -15.36 -23.79 20.98
C VAL A 207 -16.49 -22.89 21.46
N VAL A 208 -17.16 -23.24 22.56
CA VAL A 208 -18.20 -22.38 23.17
C VAL A 208 -17.60 -21.07 23.67
N ILE A 209 -16.42 -21.12 24.30
CA ILE A 209 -15.70 -19.92 24.79
C ILE A 209 -15.32 -19.02 23.63
N GLY A 210 -14.75 -19.56 22.56
CA GLY A 210 -14.36 -18.79 21.38
C GLY A 210 -15.55 -18.13 20.67
N ALA A 211 -16.70 -18.80 20.61
CA ALA A 211 -17.94 -18.23 20.10
C ALA A 211 -18.38 -17.00 20.92
N GLN A 212 -18.29 -17.07 22.26
CA GLN A 212 -18.60 -15.93 23.15
C GLN A 212 -17.59 -14.77 22.94
N ILE A 213 -16.30 -15.08 22.80
CA ILE A 213 -15.26 -14.08 22.52
C ILE A 213 -15.56 -13.38 21.18
N ILE A 214 -15.80 -14.12 20.09
CA ILE A 214 -16.11 -13.54 18.77
C ILE A 214 -17.29 -12.59 18.85
N ASN A 215 -18.36 -12.97 19.55
CA ASN A 215 -19.54 -12.12 19.74
C ASN A 215 -19.21 -10.87 20.56
N ALA A 216 -18.49 -11.01 21.67
CA ALA A 216 -18.15 -9.90 22.54
C ALA A 216 -17.19 -8.90 21.86
N LEU A 217 -16.28 -9.36 21.02
CA LEU A 217 -15.37 -8.51 20.25
C LEU A 217 -16.10 -7.50 19.34
N GLN A 218 -17.34 -7.79 18.92
CA GLN A 218 -18.15 -6.83 18.16
C GLN A 218 -18.46 -5.55 18.95
N SER A 219 -18.42 -5.62 20.27
CA SER A 219 -18.64 -4.45 21.14
C SER A 219 -17.43 -3.51 21.18
N VAL A 220 -16.22 -3.98 20.87
CA VAL A 220 -15.01 -3.17 20.94
C VAL A 220 -15.13 -1.94 20.05
N VAL A 221 -15.42 -2.10 18.77
CA VAL A 221 -15.60 -0.97 17.85
C VAL A 221 -16.91 -0.24 18.15
N ALA A 222 -18.01 -0.98 18.36
CA ALA A 222 -19.33 -0.38 18.48
C ALA A 222 -19.56 0.40 19.80
N ARG A 223 -18.76 0.20 20.87
CA ARG A 223 -18.96 0.78 22.18
C ARG A 223 -17.74 1.45 22.81
N ASN A 224 -16.53 1.11 22.36
CA ASN A 224 -15.29 1.60 22.99
C ASN A 224 -14.50 2.56 22.08
N VAL A 225 -14.73 2.55 20.76
CA VAL A 225 -14.14 3.52 19.83
C VAL A 225 -15.04 4.75 19.76
N ALA A 226 -14.47 5.94 19.91
CA ALA A 226 -15.22 7.20 19.79
C ALA A 226 -15.87 7.32 18.39
N ALA A 227 -17.09 7.83 18.32
CA ALA A 227 -17.90 7.83 17.09
C ALA A 227 -17.26 8.55 15.88
N LEU A 228 -16.32 9.45 16.11
CA LEU A 228 -15.57 10.16 15.06
C LEU A 228 -14.24 9.47 14.69
N ASN A 229 -13.88 8.42 15.41
CA ASN A 229 -12.70 7.61 15.11
C ASN A 229 -13.11 6.35 14.35
N SER A 230 -12.20 5.83 13.54
CA SER A 230 -12.45 4.63 12.77
C SER A 230 -11.51 3.50 13.18
N ALA A 231 -12.08 2.31 13.37
CA ALA A 231 -11.34 1.06 13.53
C ALA A 231 -12.13 -0.11 12.95
N VAL A 232 -11.42 -1.14 12.51
CA VAL A 232 -12.01 -2.40 12.05
C VAL A 232 -11.38 -3.55 12.83
N VAL A 233 -12.22 -4.40 13.42
CA VAL A 233 -11.81 -5.66 14.06
C VAL A 233 -12.60 -6.78 13.39
N SER A 234 -11.89 -7.69 12.73
CA SER A 234 -12.51 -8.84 12.06
C SER A 234 -11.78 -10.12 12.45
N ILE A 235 -12.53 -11.13 12.93
CA ILE A 235 -12.02 -12.50 13.05
C ILE A 235 -12.31 -13.19 11.73
N THR A 236 -11.26 -13.66 11.06
CA THR A 236 -11.33 -14.17 9.68
C THR A 236 -11.02 -15.66 9.59
N MET A 237 -10.36 -16.24 10.60
CA MET A 237 -10.04 -17.66 10.64
C MET A 237 -10.40 -18.23 12.02
N VAL A 238 -10.96 -19.44 12.00
CA VAL A 238 -11.34 -20.22 13.19
C VAL A 238 -10.81 -21.64 12.98
N ASP A 239 -9.99 -22.10 13.90
CA ASP A 239 -9.42 -23.45 13.87
C ASP A 239 -9.68 -24.16 15.19
N ALA A 240 -10.50 -25.24 15.17
CA ALA A 240 -10.85 -26.03 16.33
C ALA A 240 -11.44 -27.39 15.94
N GLY A 241 -11.05 -28.45 16.67
CA GLY A 241 -11.64 -29.76 16.59
C GLY A 241 -11.21 -30.57 15.37
N TYR A 242 -11.41 -31.90 15.46
CA TYR A 242 -11.02 -32.86 14.42
C TYR A 242 -11.97 -34.07 14.33
N ALA A 243 -12.90 -34.21 15.28
CA ALA A 243 -13.91 -35.27 15.27
C ALA A 243 -15.21 -34.81 15.94
N SER A 244 -16.35 -35.23 15.40
CA SER A 244 -17.68 -34.80 15.85
C SER A 244 -18.08 -35.25 17.27
N ASN A 245 -17.43 -36.27 17.82
CA ASN A 245 -17.66 -36.82 19.15
C ASN A 245 -16.56 -36.44 20.19
N VAL A 246 -15.70 -35.48 19.85
CA VAL A 246 -14.59 -35.03 20.71
C VAL A 246 -14.65 -33.52 20.88
N ILE A 247 -14.73 -33.04 22.14
CA ILE A 247 -14.48 -31.65 22.48
C ILE A 247 -12.95 -31.41 22.43
N PRO A 248 -12.43 -30.44 21.66
CA PRO A 248 -11.01 -30.22 21.53
C PRO A 248 -10.38 -29.59 22.79
N ASN A 249 -9.07 -29.68 22.91
CA ASN A 249 -8.34 -29.02 24.01
C ASN A 249 -8.14 -27.52 23.75
N GLU A 250 -8.14 -27.10 22.49
CA GLU A 250 -7.80 -25.73 22.10
C GLU A 250 -8.65 -25.25 20.93
N MET A 251 -8.73 -23.92 20.80
CA MET A 251 -9.29 -23.21 19.65
C MET A 251 -8.40 -22.01 19.36
N ASN A 252 -8.08 -21.81 18.07
CA ASN A 252 -7.31 -20.71 17.60
C ASN A 252 -8.15 -19.78 16.70
N LEU A 253 -8.06 -18.49 16.95
CA LEU A 253 -8.71 -17.45 16.15
C LEU A 253 -7.63 -16.55 15.56
N THR A 254 -7.77 -16.22 14.28
CA THR A 254 -6.93 -15.20 13.62
C THR A 254 -7.83 -14.12 13.03
N GLY A 255 -7.37 -12.89 13.10
CA GLY A 255 -8.13 -11.74 12.64
C GLY A 255 -7.28 -10.60 12.16
N SER A 256 -7.93 -9.50 11.79
CA SER A 256 -7.30 -8.26 11.35
C SER A 256 -7.79 -7.09 12.19
N LEU A 257 -6.89 -6.21 12.55
CA LEU A 257 -7.14 -4.92 13.17
C LEU A 257 -6.67 -3.81 12.22
N ARG A 258 -7.54 -2.81 12.00
CA ARG A 258 -7.23 -1.61 11.22
C ARG A 258 -7.57 -0.36 12.01
N TYR A 259 -6.75 0.69 11.92
CA TYR A 259 -6.96 1.97 12.60
C TYR A 259 -6.09 3.06 11.97
N PHE A 260 -6.41 4.34 12.21
CA PHE A 260 -5.60 5.46 11.70
C PHE A 260 -4.64 6.03 12.74
N THR A 261 -4.98 6.01 14.03
CA THR A 261 -4.13 6.59 15.08
C THR A 261 -3.68 5.55 16.08
N LYS A 262 -2.45 5.70 16.58
CA LYS A 262 -1.86 4.77 17.55
C LYS A 262 -2.71 4.64 18.81
N GLU A 263 -3.29 5.74 19.27
CA GLU A 263 -4.15 5.79 20.47
C GLU A 263 -5.37 4.87 20.30
N VAL A 264 -6.06 4.97 19.15
CA VAL A 264 -7.21 4.10 18.84
C VAL A 264 -6.78 2.64 18.75
N GLY A 265 -5.65 2.36 18.11
CA GLY A 265 -5.12 1.00 18.01
C GLY A 265 -4.79 0.40 19.38
N ASP A 266 -4.16 1.17 20.27
CA ASP A 266 -3.79 0.72 21.61
C ASP A 266 -5.03 0.48 22.48
N ASP A 267 -6.03 1.38 22.46
CA ASP A 267 -7.31 1.23 23.17
C ASP A 267 -8.07 -0.02 22.69
N VAL A 268 -8.12 -0.26 21.38
CA VAL A 268 -8.77 -1.45 20.81
C VAL A 268 -8.07 -2.74 21.27
N LYS A 269 -6.73 -2.79 21.22
CA LYS A 269 -5.95 -3.96 21.66
C LYS A 269 -6.16 -4.25 23.15
N GLU A 270 -6.18 -3.23 24.00
CA GLU A 270 -6.44 -3.42 25.42
C GLU A 270 -7.86 -3.95 25.70
N ASN A 271 -8.88 -3.42 24.98
CA ASN A 271 -10.25 -3.93 25.09
C ASN A 271 -10.36 -5.37 24.61
N ILE A 272 -9.72 -5.75 23.49
CA ILE A 272 -9.68 -7.15 23.02
C ILE A 272 -9.08 -8.05 24.09
N LYS A 273 -7.92 -7.67 24.64
CA LYS A 273 -7.23 -8.42 25.69
C LYS A 273 -8.09 -8.64 26.93
N ASN A 274 -8.81 -7.59 27.37
CA ASN A 274 -9.71 -7.66 28.52
C ASN A 274 -10.89 -8.61 28.27
N ILE A 275 -11.50 -8.57 27.08
CA ILE A 275 -12.60 -9.46 26.68
C ILE A 275 -12.10 -10.91 26.64
N VAL A 276 -10.97 -11.16 25.96
CA VAL A 276 -10.40 -12.51 25.81
C VAL A 276 -10.10 -13.13 27.17
N ASN A 277 -9.41 -12.40 28.05
CA ASN A 277 -9.07 -12.88 29.38
C ASN A 277 -10.29 -13.04 30.29
N GLY A 278 -11.21 -12.06 30.27
CA GLY A 278 -12.39 -12.06 31.11
C GLY A 278 -13.33 -13.23 30.81
N ILE A 279 -13.66 -13.46 29.53
CA ILE A 279 -14.54 -14.55 29.11
C ILE A 279 -13.88 -15.91 29.38
N SER A 280 -12.62 -16.08 28.98
CA SER A 280 -11.92 -17.35 29.17
C SER A 280 -11.83 -17.74 30.64
N SER A 281 -11.42 -16.82 31.52
CA SER A 281 -11.29 -17.08 32.94
C SER A 281 -12.64 -17.34 33.61
N SER A 282 -13.71 -16.65 33.24
CA SER A 282 -15.07 -16.86 33.78
C SER A 282 -15.64 -18.24 33.46
N MET A 283 -15.15 -18.86 32.38
CA MET A 283 -15.57 -20.21 31.94
C MET A 283 -14.51 -21.31 32.27
N GLY A 284 -13.49 -20.97 33.05
CA GLY A 284 -12.47 -21.91 33.53
C GLY A 284 -11.36 -22.24 32.55
N ALA A 285 -11.29 -21.53 31.41
CA ALA A 285 -10.21 -21.65 30.42
C ALA A 285 -9.10 -20.62 30.65
N THR A 286 -7.97 -20.81 29.94
CA THR A 286 -6.94 -19.78 29.77
C THR A 286 -6.87 -19.36 28.31
N ALA A 287 -6.50 -18.11 28.06
CA ALA A 287 -6.29 -17.64 26.70
C ALA A 287 -5.10 -16.71 26.59
N THR A 288 -4.53 -16.65 25.40
CA THR A 288 -3.50 -15.66 25.02
C THR A 288 -4.02 -14.78 23.91
N PHE A 289 -3.61 -13.54 23.91
CA PHE A 289 -3.85 -12.57 22.83
C PHE A 289 -2.52 -11.96 22.41
N GLU A 290 -2.27 -11.97 21.10
CA GLU A 290 -1.13 -11.34 20.44
C GLU A 290 -1.63 -10.48 19.29
N SER A 291 -1.06 -9.28 19.13
CA SER A 291 -1.23 -8.44 17.96
C SER A 291 0.12 -8.23 17.28
N ILE A 292 0.21 -8.58 16.02
CA ILE A 292 1.42 -8.48 15.21
C ILE A 292 1.24 -7.32 14.24
N ALA A 293 2.03 -6.27 14.42
CA ALA A 293 2.03 -5.12 13.53
C ALA A 293 2.62 -5.51 12.17
N ASN A 294 1.85 -5.26 11.10
CA ASN A 294 2.30 -5.47 9.73
C ASN A 294 2.75 -4.12 9.13
N TYR A 295 1.82 -3.19 8.91
CA TYR A 295 2.09 -1.85 8.36
C TYR A 295 1.56 -0.77 9.29
N PRO A 296 2.31 0.33 9.51
CA PRO A 296 1.77 1.51 10.20
C PRO A 296 0.74 2.24 9.34
N ALA A 297 -0.01 3.17 9.93
CA ALA A 297 -0.89 4.04 9.16
C ALA A 297 -0.09 4.99 8.27
N THR A 298 -0.56 5.20 7.03
CA THR A 298 0.00 6.19 6.10
C THR A 298 -0.59 7.54 6.44
N ILE A 299 0.21 8.40 7.07
CA ILE A 299 -0.19 9.72 7.58
C ILE A 299 0.63 10.81 6.91
N ASN A 300 -0.04 11.65 6.15
CA ASN A 300 0.58 12.81 5.52
C ASN A 300 0.92 13.89 6.55
N ILE A 301 2.00 14.60 6.30
CA ILE A 301 2.30 15.85 7.00
C ILE A 301 1.61 16.99 6.21
N PRO A 302 0.74 17.80 6.86
CA PRO A 302 -0.09 18.78 6.15
C PRO A 302 0.66 19.73 5.21
N LYS A 303 1.85 20.20 5.59
CA LYS A 303 2.69 21.06 4.73
C LYS A 303 3.11 20.37 3.43
N HIS A 304 3.38 19.04 3.48
CA HIS A 304 3.75 18.26 2.29
C HIS A 304 2.52 17.89 1.45
N ALA A 305 1.39 17.62 2.08
CA ALA A 305 0.12 17.44 1.39
C ALA A 305 -0.28 18.68 0.59
N GLU A 306 -0.05 19.88 1.15
CA GLU A 306 -0.31 21.14 0.44
C GLU A 306 0.63 21.34 -0.76
N LEU A 307 1.93 20.97 -0.64
CA LEU A 307 2.86 20.99 -1.78
C LEU A 307 2.40 20.05 -2.90
N CYS A 308 1.92 18.85 -2.54
CA CYS A 308 1.35 17.88 -3.49
C CYS A 308 0.09 18.44 -4.16
N ALA A 309 -0.84 19.01 -3.39
CA ALA A 309 -2.07 19.60 -3.91
C ALA A 309 -1.78 20.75 -4.90
N ASN A 310 -0.82 21.60 -4.58
CA ASN A 310 -0.40 22.69 -5.46
C ASN A 310 0.23 22.16 -6.75
N ALA A 311 1.09 21.14 -6.69
CA ALA A 311 1.66 20.52 -7.88
C ALA A 311 0.59 19.87 -8.76
N ALA A 312 -0.33 19.10 -8.16
CA ALA A 312 -1.46 18.52 -8.86
C ALA A 312 -2.34 19.58 -9.53
N ALA A 313 -2.64 20.69 -8.81
CA ALA A 313 -3.45 21.79 -9.33
C ALA A 313 -2.81 22.49 -10.55
N MET A 314 -1.48 22.55 -10.62
CA MET A 314 -0.79 23.09 -11.79
C MET A 314 -0.93 22.20 -13.02
N VAL A 315 -1.08 20.89 -12.84
CA VAL A 315 -1.24 19.91 -13.93
C VAL A 315 -2.70 19.83 -14.39
N VAL A 316 -3.65 19.66 -13.45
CA VAL A 316 -5.04 19.33 -13.79
C VAL A 316 -6.04 20.45 -13.45
N GLY A 317 -5.59 21.52 -12.82
CA GLY A 317 -6.44 22.62 -12.33
C GLY A 317 -7.05 22.33 -10.95
N ASN A 318 -7.25 23.39 -10.16
CA ASN A 318 -7.70 23.29 -8.74
C ASN A 318 -8.98 22.46 -8.55
N LYS A 319 -9.95 22.54 -9.48
CA LYS A 319 -11.23 21.82 -9.39
C LYS A 319 -11.09 20.29 -9.47
N ASN A 320 -9.96 19.80 -9.97
CA ASN A 320 -9.65 18.39 -10.12
C ASN A 320 -8.72 17.86 -9.00
N VAL A 321 -8.47 18.66 -7.96
CA VAL A 321 -7.76 18.24 -6.74
C VAL A 321 -8.78 18.09 -5.61
N LEU A 322 -9.11 16.85 -5.28
CA LEU A 322 -10.10 16.49 -4.25
C LEU A 322 -9.43 16.50 -2.88
N ARG A 323 -10.00 17.29 -1.94
CA ARG A 323 -9.47 17.41 -0.57
C ARG A 323 -10.39 16.79 0.48
N SER A 324 -11.51 16.21 0.05
CA SER A 324 -12.53 15.66 0.94
C SER A 324 -12.82 14.17 0.68
N GLU A 325 -12.00 13.51 -0.13
CA GLU A 325 -12.11 12.06 -0.30
C GLU A 325 -11.83 11.37 1.04
N PRO A 326 -12.63 10.37 1.44
CA PRO A 326 -12.39 9.65 2.67
C PRO A 326 -11.10 8.81 2.57
N PRO A 327 -10.34 8.65 3.67
CA PRO A 327 -9.24 7.71 3.72
C PRO A 327 -9.77 6.26 3.63
N THR A 328 -8.90 5.31 3.24
CA THR A 328 -9.28 3.89 3.15
C THR A 328 -8.73 3.06 4.31
N MET A 329 -9.44 1.95 4.63
CA MET A 329 -8.94 0.94 5.57
C MET A 329 -7.94 -0.04 4.92
N GLY A 330 -7.56 0.16 3.66
CA GLY A 330 -6.37 -0.44 3.06
C GLY A 330 -5.10 0.00 3.79
N SER A 331 -4.01 -0.69 3.58
CA SER A 331 -2.70 -0.37 4.14
C SER A 331 -1.65 -0.26 3.04
N GLU A 332 -0.56 0.46 3.32
CA GLU A 332 0.50 0.80 2.38
C GLU A 332 1.83 0.86 3.12
N ASP A 333 2.84 0.17 2.62
CA ASP A 333 4.14 0.09 3.30
C ASP A 333 5.03 1.34 3.10
N PHE A 334 4.66 2.26 2.18
CA PHE A 334 5.24 3.60 2.12
C PHE A 334 5.18 4.34 3.46
N ALA A 335 4.25 3.94 4.33
CA ALA A 335 4.16 4.43 5.70
C ALA A 335 5.46 4.28 6.50
N PHE A 336 6.29 3.27 6.21
CA PHE A 336 7.61 3.12 6.85
C PHE A 336 8.57 4.23 6.42
N LEU A 337 8.56 4.61 5.14
CA LEU A 337 9.37 5.72 4.66
C LEU A 337 8.89 7.06 5.25
N LEU A 338 7.55 7.27 5.35
CA LEU A 338 6.98 8.46 5.99
C LEU A 338 7.32 8.56 7.48
N ASN A 339 7.42 7.43 8.18
CA ASN A 339 7.82 7.40 9.60
C ASN A 339 9.31 7.67 9.80
N ALA A 340 10.14 7.38 8.79
CA ALA A 340 11.58 7.60 8.83
C ALA A 340 12.01 8.95 8.22
N SER A 341 11.10 9.64 7.52
CA SER A 341 11.29 10.95 6.89
C SER A 341 10.00 11.76 6.99
N GLU A 342 9.98 12.97 6.44
CA GLU A 342 8.74 13.73 6.23
C GLU A 342 8.19 13.44 4.82
N GLY A 343 6.91 13.80 4.55
CA GLY A 343 6.38 13.65 3.19
C GLY A 343 4.88 13.56 3.09
N ALA A 344 4.43 13.07 1.93
CA ALA A 344 3.02 12.83 1.67
C ALA A 344 2.80 11.71 0.64
N TYR A 345 1.65 11.07 0.75
CA TYR A 345 1.12 10.08 -0.17
C TYR A 345 -0.21 10.56 -0.73
N ILE A 346 -0.40 10.45 -2.04
CA ILE A 346 -1.61 10.93 -2.72
C ILE A 346 -2.19 9.88 -3.65
N TRP A 347 -3.43 10.08 -4.08
CA TRP A 347 -4.04 9.23 -5.10
C TRP A 347 -4.23 9.97 -6.41
N ILE A 348 -4.03 9.25 -7.53
CA ILE A 348 -4.39 9.67 -8.89
C ILE A 348 -5.56 8.82 -9.38
N GLY A 349 -6.58 9.44 -9.95
CA GLY A 349 -7.74 8.73 -10.46
C GLY A 349 -7.41 7.85 -11.67
N ASN A 350 -7.70 6.55 -11.56
CA ASN A 350 -7.57 5.57 -12.65
C ASN A 350 -8.78 5.55 -13.58
N GLY A 351 -9.82 6.26 -13.23
CA GLY A 351 -11.12 6.31 -13.91
C GLY A 351 -12.26 5.86 -13.02
N LEU A 352 -13.48 6.29 -13.37
CA LEU A 352 -14.68 5.82 -12.70
C LEU A 352 -14.87 4.33 -12.99
N VAL A 353 -15.48 3.62 -12.03
CA VAL A 353 -15.83 2.21 -12.09
C VAL A 353 -17.34 2.11 -12.38
N PRO A 354 -17.79 2.22 -13.64
CA PRO A 354 -19.20 1.99 -13.97
C PRO A 354 -19.48 0.48 -13.90
N GLU A 355 -20.66 0.11 -13.41
CA GLU A 355 -21.09 -1.31 -13.32
C GLU A 355 -20.98 -2.08 -14.64
N ASP A 356 -20.96 -1.38 -15.80
CA ASP A 356 -20.95 -1.95 -17.15
C ASP A 356 -19.66 -1.61 -17.94
N SER A 357 -18.55 -1.20 -17.33
CA SER A 357 -17.36 -0.80 -18.07
C SER A 357 -16.51 -2.01 -18.52
N PRO A 358 -16.23 -2.16 -19.82
CA PRO A 358 -15.33 -3.19 -20.33
C PRO A 358 -13.84 -2.88 -20.11
N ARG A 359 -13.47 -1.69 -19.63
CA ARG A 359 -12.11 -1.28 -19.32
C ARG A 359 -12.04 -0.74 -17.90
N GLY A 360 -11.22 -1.38 -17.05
CA GLY A 360 -10.89 -0.85 -15.73
C GLY A 360 -12.07 -0.60 -14.79
N GLY A 361 -13.26 -1.10 -15.13
CA GLY A 361 -14.45 -1.09 -14.29
C GLY A 361 -14.32 -1.95 -13.05
N CYS A 362 -13.10 -2.31 -12.66
CA CYS A 362 -12.78 -3.12 -11.53
C CYS A 362 -11.99 -2.34 -10.49
N MET A 363 -12.22 -2.64 -9.23
CA MET A 363 -11.35 -2.19 -8.15
C MET A 363 -10.01 -2.90 -8.24
N LEU A 364 -9.02 -2.40 -7.50
CA LEU A 364 -7.72 -3.05 -7.32
C LEU A 364 -7.88 -4.50 -6.85
N HIS A 365 -6.90 -5.35 -7.12
CA HIS A 365 -6.88 -6.78 -6.79
C HIS A 365 -7.94 -7.62 -7.51
N ASN A 366 -8.55 -7.10 -8.57
CA ASN A 366 -9.47 -7.85 -9.42
C ASN A 366 -8.72 -8.49 -10.59
N THR A 367 -9.09 -9.71 -10.95
CA THR A 367 -8.46 -10.48 -12.05
C THR A 367 -8.67 -9.86 -13.44
N GLN A 368 -9.53 -8.85 -13.58
CA GLN A 368 -9.79 -8.10 -14.80
C GLN A 368 -9.31 -6.64 -14.71
N TYR A 369 -8.59 -6.28 -13.64
CA TYR A 369 -8.01 -4.94 -13.50
C TYR A 369 -7.03 -4.65 -14.64
N ASP A 370 -6.99 -3.40 -15.10
CA ASP A 370 -5.94 -2.82 -15.95
C ASP A 370 -5.66 -1.38 -15.52
N PHE A 371 -4.40 -1.01 -15.56
CA PHE A 371 -4.00 0.37 -15.32
C PHE A 371 -4.38 1.24 -16.53
N ASN A 372 -4.87 2.44 -16.29
CA ASN A 372 -5.28 3.35 -17.35
C ASN A 372 -4.08 4.11 -17.94
N ASP A 373 -3.63 3.74 -19.14
CA ASP A 373 -2.49 4.39 -19.83
C ASP A 373 -2.70 5.91 -20.04
N GLU A 374 -3.94 6.39 -20.10
CA GLU A 374 -4.26 7.80 -20.28
C GLU A 374 -3.78 8.69 -19.11
N ILE A 375 -3.56 8.11 -17.94
CA ILE A 375 -3.06 8.86 -16.77
C ILE A 375 -1.53 8.88 -16.66
N LEU A 376 -0.81 8.13 -17.48
CA LEU A 376 0.66 8.09 -17.45
C LEU A 376 1.27 9.49 -17.58
N THR A 377 0.83 10.27 -18.56
CA THR A 377 1.34 11.65 -18.76
C THR A 377 0.94 12.60 -17.63
N ILE A 378 -0.23 12.38 -17.01
CA ILE A 378 -0.74 13.20 -15.91
C ILE A 378 0.11 12.96 -14.67
N GLY A 379 0.31 11.70 -14.27
CA GLY A 379 1.11 11.34 -13.10
C GLY A 379 2.58 11.70 -13.27
N THR A 380 3.15 11.48 -14.45
CA THR A 380 4.52 11.91 -14.75
C THR A 380 4.67 13.43 -14.68
N SER A 381 3.71 14.18 -15.25
CA SER A 381 3.71 15.65 -15.16
C SER A 381 3.57 16.15 -13.72
N TYR A 382 2.78 15.44 -12.89
CA TYR A 382 2.68 15.74 -11.47
C TYR A 382 4.03 15.59 -10.76
N TRP A 383 4.77 14.49 -10.99
CA TRP A 383 6.09 14.29 -10.41
C TRP A 383 7.06 15.39 -10.81
N VAL A 384 7.11 15.74 -12.10
CA VAL A 384 7.96 16.84 -12.61
C VAL A 384 7.59 18.15 -11.95
N GLN A 385 6.29 18.47 -11.87
CA GLN A 385 5.81 19.73 -11.29
C GLN A 385 6.09 19.80 -9.78
N LEU A 386 6.00 18.67 -9.06
CA LEU A 386 6.33 18.60 -7.63
C LEU A 386 7.81 18.92 -7.41
N VAL A 387 8.72 18.31 -8.20
CA VAL A 387 10.15 18.60 -8.16
C VAL A 387 10.41 20.09 -8.40
N GLN A 388 9.86 20.65 -9.47
CA GLN A 388 10.05 22.07 -9.84
C GLN A 388 9.49 23.04 -8.79
N ASN A 389 8.45 22.64 -8.04
CA ASN A 389 7.89 23.48 -7.00
C ASN A 389 8.71 23.47 -5.70
N ILE A 390 9.30 22.33 -5.37
CA ILE A 390 10.05 22.14 -4.12
C ILE A 390 11.50 22.54 -4.28
N LEU A 391 12.11 22.20 -5.41
CA LEU A 391 13.55 22.39 -5.71
C LEU A 391 13.77 23.58 -6.67
N LYS A 392 13.28 24.75 -6.28
CA LYS A 392 13.39 26.00 -7.09
C LYS A 392 14.81 26.57 -7.12
#